data_543b56657b9855b39606e5948367df6b
#
_entry.id   543b56657b9855b39606e5948367df6b
#
_cell.length_a   1.000
_cell.length_b   1.000
_cell.length_c   1.000
_cell.angle_alpha   90.00
_cell.angle_beta   90.00
_cell.angle_gamma   90.00
#
_symmetry.space_group_name_H-M   'P 1'
#
loop_
_entity.id
_entity.type
_entity.pdbx_description
1 polymer ?
#
loop_
_entity_poly.entity_id
_entity_poly.type
_entity_poly.pdbx_seq_one_letter_code
_entity_poly.pdbx_strand_id
1 'polypeptide(L)'
;MDNYINPFFVAGRIPPEFFCDRDTETKRLTGCILNGENVVLTSPRRVGKTELVYHCFGEERLKDKFFVIFVDILHTSSLRELIMEFGNGVFKKVARHSDKLMKSFASTLRSLQGSFGFDPVSGKPTFNVRLGDITAPEYTIEEIFEYLEKADRRCIVVIDEFQQVVKYREKGVEALLRANIQRSSNSNFIFSGSERRIMDQMFLDSKRPFYQSATNLSMDPIDRGVYARFARGLFARYGKTVTEEGIHKAYDMFEGITAYVQRIMHDAFAETVTGGTADVDLVDNMTDRFIEESSRRIREQLSVITEQQKELLYAIHSEGIAKGLTASAFVKRHRLKSASSVQSATKQLLEMDLITKEGNEYTLSDPLLKLWLTREIQ
;
A
#
# COMPACT_ATOMS: atom_id res chain seq x y z
N MET A 1 36.61 3.38 -6.66
CA MET A 1 35.56 2.57 -7.32
C MET A 1 34.25 3.16 -6.84
N ASP A 2 33.62 3.96 -7.68
CA ASP A 2 32.31 4.52 -7.37
C ASP A 2 31.33 3.36 -7.19
N ASN A 3 30.75 3.27 -6.01
CA ASN A 3 29.67 2.32 -5.77
C ASN A 3 28.50 2.73 -6.67
N TYR A 4 28.43 2.12 -7.84
CA TYR A 4 27.38 2.37 -8.83
C TYR A 4 26.06 1.86 -8.27
N ILE A 5 25.27 2.78 -7.74
CA ILE A 5 23.91 2.51 -7.30
C ILE A 5 22.96 3.02 -8.38
N ASN A 6 22.11 2.15 -8.91
CA ASN A 6 21.05 2.58 -9.82
C ASN A 6 20.13 3.57 -9.08
N PRO A 7 19.95 4.81 -9.61
CA PRO A 7 19.17 5.84 -8.92
C PRO A 7 17.66 5.61 -8.94
N PHE A 8 17.18 4.65 -9.73
CA PHE A 8 15.78 4.27 -9.79
C PHE A 8 15.53 3.09 -8.84
N PHE A 9 15.15 3.38 -7.62
CA PHE A 9 14.91 2.36 -6.59
C PHE A 9 13.64 1.57 -6.88
N VAL A 10 13.75 0.25 -6.98
CA VAL A 10 12.62 -0.68 -7.18
C VAL A 10 12.33 -1.53 -5.95
N ALA A 11 13.19 -1.46 -4.94
CA ALA A 11 13.05 -2.15 -3.66
C ALA A 11 13.75 -1.37 -2.54
N GLY A 12 13.31 -1.59 -1.30
CA GLY A 12 13.86 -0.90 -0.13
C GLY A 12 13.37 0.54 -0.01
N ARG A 13 13.97 1.28 0.91
CA ARG A 13 13.66 2.70 1.13
C ARG A 13 14.32 3.58 0.10
N ILE A 14 13.58 4.58 -0.36
CA ILE A 14 14.09 5.57 -1.30
C ILE A 14 14.79 6.68 -0.52
N PRO A 15 16.11 6.90 -0.74
CA PRO A 15 16.80 8.06 -0.15
C PRO A 15 16.17 9.38 -0.61
N PRO A 16 16.18 10.43 0.22
CA PRO A 16 15.52 11.70 -0.10
C PRO A 16 15.93 12.32 -1.44
N GLU A 17 17.18 12.19 -1.84
CA GLU A 17 17.74 12.71 -3.09
C GLU A 17 17.23 11.97 -4.36
N PHE A 18 16.60 10.81 -4.18
CA PHE A 18 15.99 9.99 -5.23
C PHE A 18 14.46 9.89 -5.11
N PHE A 19 13.88 10.67 -4.19
CA PHE A 19 12.43 10.75 -4.02
C PHE A 19 11.85 11.77 -5.00
N CYS A 20 10.89 11.33 -5.81
CA CYS A 20 10.31 12.17 -6.87
C CYS A 20 9.08 12.90 -6.37
N ASP A 21 9.10 14.25 -6.41
CA ASP A 21 7.93 15.09 -6.15
C ASP A 21 7.29 14.85 -4.76
N ARG A 22 5.99 15.02 -4.65
CA ARG A 22 5.18 14.85 -3.43
C ARG A 22 5.32 15.98 -2.41
N ASP A 23 5.83 17.12 -2.81
CA ASP A 23 6.00 18.28 -1.92
C ASP A 23 4.67 18.71 -1.29
N THR A 24 3.60 18.68 -2.07
CA THR A 24 2.24 19.06 -1.61
C THR A 24 1.71 18.06 -0.61
N GLU A 25 1.78 16.78 -0.91
CA GLU A 25 1.33 15.71 -0.02
C GLU A 25 2.20 15.65 1.23
N THR A 26 3.51 15.81 1.10
CA THR A 26 4.46 15.87 2.21
C THR A 26 4.13 17.02 3.15
N LYS A 27 3.91 18.24 2.63
CA LYS A 27 3.55 19.41 3.44
C LYS A 27 2.21 19.21 4.16
N ARG A 28 1.21 18.66 3.47
CA ARG A 28 -0.12 18.40 4.06
C ARG A 28 -0.03 17.33 5.16
N LEU A 29 0.63 16.18 4.88
CA LEU A 29 0.77 15.10 5.84
C LEU A 29 1.57 15.56 7.07
N THR A 30 2.69 16.27 6.87
CA THR A 30 3.49 16.87 7.94
C THR A 30 2.67 17.85 8.77
N GLY A 31 1.85 18.69 8.12
CA GLY A 31 0.94 19.63 8.80
C GLY A 31 -0.07 18.90 9.70
N CYS A 32 -0.76 17.88 9.18
CA CYS A 32 -1.70 17.07 9.96
C CYS A 32 -1.03 16.40 11.16
N ILE A 33 0.16 15.80 10.97
CA ILE A 33 0.92 15.16 12.05
C ILE A 33 1.26 16.16 13.16
N LEU A 34 1.77 17.35 12.79
CA LEU A 34 2.14 18.39 13.77
C LEU A 34 0.92 18.95 14.51
N ASN A 35 -0.24 19.02 13.86
CA ASN A 35 -1.51 19.43 14.47
C ASN A 35 -2.16 18.33 15.32
N GLY A 36 -1.64 17.12 15.31
CA GLY A 36 -2.20 16.01 16.07
C GLY A 36 -3.47 15.41 15.43
N GLU A 37 -3.62 15.53 14.11
CA GLU A 37 -4.74 14.97 13.38
C GLU A 37 -4.49 13.51 13.01
N ASN A 38 -5.56 12.72 12.95
CA ASN A 38 -5.53 11.43 12.27
C ASN A 38 -5.69 11.64 10.76
N VAL A 39 -5.07 10.81 9.94
CA VAL A 39 -5.08 10.95 8.48
C VAL A 39 -5.52 9.66 7.81
N VAL A 40 -6.35 9.78 6.78
CA VAL A 40 -6.62 8.71 5.81
C VAL A 40 -5.81 8.98 4.57
N LEU A 41 -4.91 8.08 4.24
CA LEU A 41 -4.05 8.15 3.05
C LEU A 41 -4.50 7.12 2.03
N THR A 42 -5.15 7.58 0.96
CA THR A 42 -5.65 6.70 -0.10
C THR A 42 -4.92 6.94 -1.42
N SER A 43 -4.63 5.89 -2.14
CA SER A 43 -4.13 5.94 -3.52
C SER A 43 -4.31 4.58 -4.20
N PRO A 44 -4.21 4.50 -5.51
CA PRO A 44 -4.01 3.23 -6.19
C PRO A 44 -2.82 2.46 -5.60
N ARG A 45 -2.80 1.15 -5.78
CA ARG A 45 -1.62 0.35 -5.39
C ARG A 45 -0.37 0.81 -6.12
N ARG A 46 0.79 0.68 -5.46
CA ARG A 46 2.12 0.92 -6.06
C ARG A 46 2.41 2.37 -6.50
N VAL A 47 1.68 3.34 -5.93
CA VAL A 47 1.92 4.78 -6.18
C VAL A 47 2.88 5.39 -5.14
N GLY A 48 3.25 4.65 -4.08
CA GLY A 48 4.26 5.08 -3.12
C GLY A 48 3.74 5.63 -1.79
N LYS A 49 2.52 5.22 -1.31
CA LYS A 49 1.97 5.64 0.00
C LYS A 49 2.96 5.47 1.15
N THR A 50 3.47 4.28 1.30
CA THR A 50 4.37 3.91 2.39
C THR A 50 5.67 4.71 2.33
N GLU A 51 6.20 4.94 1.12
CA GLU A 51 7.41 5.76 0.92
C GLU A 51 7.18 7.24 1.23
N LEU A 52 5.98 7.81 0.91
CA LEU A 52 5.62 9.16 1.32
C LEU A 52 5.66 9.31 2.84
N VAL A 53 5.09 8.35 3.58
CA VAL A 53 5.11 8.38 5.04
C VAL A 53 6.54 8.34 5.57
N TYR A 54 7.39 7.45 5.04
CA TYR A 54 8.80 7.40 5.43
C TYR A 54 9.55 8.69 5.09
N HIS A 55 9.29 9.26 3.92
CA HIS A 55 9.89 10.53 3.50
C HIS A 55 9.55 11.65 4.47
N CYS A 56 8.27 11.81 4.84
CA CYS A 56 7.83 12.81 5.82
C CYS A 56 8.56 12.69 7.16
N PHE A 57 8.72 11.47 7.67
CA PHE A 57 9.41 11.25 8.95
C PHE A 57 10.95 11.36 8.84
N GLY A 58 11.50 11.40 7.64
CA GLY A 58 12.89 11.76 7.36
C GLY A 58 13.18 13.27 7.44
N GLU A 59 12.15 14.12 7.30
CA GLU A 59 12.29 15.56 7.37
C GLU A 59 12.71 16.02 8.78
N GLU A 60 13.57 17.04 8.86
CA GLU A 60 14.07 17.60 10.15
C GLU A 60 12.94 18.03 11.08
N ARG A 61 11.81 18.48 10.52
CA ARG A 61 10.65 18.95 11.30
C ARG A 61 9.99 17.84 12.11
N LEU A 62 10.06 16.57 11.66
CA LEU A 62 9.46 15.41 12.30
C LEU A 62 10.48 14.44 12.87
N LYS A 63 11.71 14.48 12.37
CA LYS A 63 12.79 13.57 12.76
C LYS A 63 12.94 13.51 14.28
N ASP A 64 12.99 12.33 14.81
CA ASP A 64 13.19 12.02 16.24
C ASP A 64 12.16 12.61 17.22
N LYS A 65 11.10 13.27 16.73
CA LYS A 65 10.04 13.83 17.60
C LYS A 65 8.98 12.82 18.01
N PHE A 66 8.82 11.75 17.23
CA PHE A 66 7.76 10.77 17.39
C PHE A 66 8.31 9.35 17.42
N PHE A 67 7.62 8.44 18.09
CA PHE A 67 7.73 7.02 17.81
C PHE A 67 6.85 6.68 16.62
N VAL A 68 7.43 6.27 15.51
CA VAL A 68 6.69 5.92 14.30
C VAL A 68 6.60 4.40 14.20
N ILE A 69 5.38 3.89 14.32
CA ILE A 69 5.05 2.47 14.35
C ILE A 69 4.32 2.12 13.06
N PHE A 70 4.90 1.23 12.25
CA PHE A 70 4.26 0.70 11.04
C PHE A 70 3.65 -0.66 11.34
N VAL A 71 2.39 -0.82 11.00
CA VAL A 71 1.59 -2.05 11.16
C VAL A 71 0.96 -2.36 9.80
N ASP A 72 1.49 -3.35 9.10
CA ASP A 72 0.89 -3.85 7.86
C ASP A 72 -0.08 -4.98 8.20
N ILE A 73 -1.35 -4.78 7.88
CA ILE A 73 -2.41 -5.75 8.17
C ILE A 73 -2.96 -6.45 6.92
N LEU A 74 -2.26 -6.36 5.78
CA LEU A 74 -2.69 -7.00 4.54
C LEU A 74 -2.97 -8.51 4.70
N HIS A 75 -2.12 -9.18 5.46
CA HIS A 75 -2.18 -10.64 5.66
C HIS A 75 -3.08 -11.07 6.82
N THR A 76 -3.68 -10.12 7.53
CA THR A 76 -4.53 -10.42 8.69
C THR A 76 -5.97 -10.71 8.28
N SER A 77 -6.61 -11.63 9.00
CA SER A 77 -8.00 -12.06 8.76
C SER A 77 -8.86 -12.01 10.02
N SER A 78 -8.28 -11.55 11.15
CA SER A 78 -8.93 -11.52 12.47
C SER A 78 -8.34 -10.43 13.36
N LEU A 79 -9.11 -10.04 14.39
CA LEU A 79 -8.65 -9.11 15.42
C LEU A 79 -7.40 -9.63 16.14
N ARG A 80 -7.27 -10.94 16.35
CA ARG A 80 -6.08 -11.54 16.98
C ARG A 80 -4.81 -11.31 16.16
N GLU A 81 -4.89 -11.50 14.84
CA GLU A 81 -3.75 -11.26 13.94
C GLU A 81 -3.39 -9.78 13.88
N LEU A 82 -4.37 -8.88 13.85
CA LEU A 82 -4.11 -7.44 13.95
C LEU A 82 -3.39 -7.10 15.26
N ILE A 83 -3.85 -7.63 16.40
CA ILE A 83 -3.22 -7.42 17.71
C ILE A 83 -1.79 -7.91 17.72
N MET A 84 -1.52 -9.07 17.11
CA MET A 84 -0.16 -9.62 17.00
C MET A 84 0.75 -8.68 16.23
N GLU A 85 0.32 -8.19 15.07
CA GLU A 85 1.11 -7.26 14.26
C GLU A 85 1.30 -5.91 14.98
N PHE A 86 0.24 -5.39 15.60
CA PHE A 86 0.30 -4.12 16.32
C PHE A 86 1.22 -4.22 17.56
N GLY A 87 1.05 -5.26 18.38
CA GLY A 87 1.90 -5.50 19.56
C GLY A 87 3.37 -5.64 19.19
N ASN A 88 3.68 -6.40 18.13
CA ASN A 88 5.03 -6.53 17.60
C ASN A 88 5.61 -5.20 17.09
N GLY A 89 4.80 -4.39 16.40
CA GLY A 89 5.20 -3.07 15.93
C GLY A 89 5.56 -2.14 17.09
N VAL A 90 4.69 -2.08 18.10
CA VAL A 90 4.90 -1.28 19.33
C VAL A 90 6.14 -1.75 20.08
N PHE A 91 6.29 -3.05 20.27
CA PHE A 91 7.47 -3.61 20.93
C PHE A 91 8.77 -3.20 20.24
N LYS A 92 8.84 -3.39 18.92
CA LYS A 92 10.05 -3.09 18.13
C LYS A 92 10.43 -1.61 18.16
N LYS A 93 9.45 -0.71 18.16
CA LYS A 93 9.69 0.74 17.99
C LYS A 93 9.69 1.53 19.28
N VAL A 94 8.92 1.14 20.27
CA VAL A 94 8.75 1.88 21.52
C VAL A 94 9.39 1.14 22.68
N ALA A 95 8.97 -0.09 22.94
CA ALA A 95 9.40 -0.82 24.11
C ALA A 95 10.90 -1.08 24.17
N ARG A 96 11.52 -1.41 23.04
CA ARG A 96 12.98 -1.65 22.94
C ARG A 96 13.85 -0.40 23.01
N HIS A 97 13.24 0.79 23.08
CA HIS A 97 13.99 2.05 23.08
C HIS A 97 14.68 2.31 24.43
N SER A 98 14.14 1.84 25.54
CA SER A 98 14.76 1.90 26.84
C SER A 98 14.25 0.80 27.77
N ASP A 99 15.04 0.46 28.82
CA ASP A 99 14.65 -0.51 29.84
C ASP A 99 13.38 -0.10 30.61
N LYS A 100 13.18 1.21 30.79
CA LYS A 100 11.97 1.76 31.41
C LYS A 100 10.73 1.47 30.57
N LEU A 101 10.81 1.74 29.27
CA LEU A 101 9.71 1.48 28.34
C LEU A 101 9.43 -0.03 28.20
N MET A 102 10.48 -0.85 28.21
CA MET A 102 10.35 -2.30 28.21
C MET A 102 9.63 -2.84 29.44
N LYS A 103 10.03 -2.40 30.65
CA LYS A 103 9.36 -2.78 31.91
C LYS A 103 7.90 -2.32 31.92
N SER A 104 7.64 -1.11 31.44
CA SER A 104 6.28 -0.58 31.29
C SER A 104 5.45 -1.43 30.32
N PHE A 105 6.03 -1.84 29.19
CA PHE A 105 5.37 -2.69 28.21
C PHE A 105 4.96 -4.04 28.83
N ALA A 106 5.89 -4.72 29.47
CA ALA A 106 5.63 -6.00 30.13
C ALA A 106 4.61 -5.91 31.27
N SER A 107 4.61 -4.81 32.03
CA SER A 107 3.66 -4.60 33.14
C SER A 107 2.27 -4.17 32.67
N THR A 108 2.15 -3.56 31.50
CA THR A 108 0.86 -3.11 30.94
C THR A 108 0.16 -4.26 30.20
N LEU A 109 0.88 -5.02 29.38
CA LEU A 109 0.30 -6.14 28.60
C LEU A 109 0.19 -7.41 29.46
N ARG A 110 -0.68 -7.39 30.45
CA ARG A 110 -0.89 -8.51 31.40
C ARG A 110 -1.47 -9.73 30.72
N SER A 111 -2.34 -9.52 29.74
CA SER A 111 -2.95 -10.59 28.94
C SER A 111 -1.93 -11.41 28.14
N LEU A 112 -0.72 -10.87 27.90
CA LEU A 112 0.33 -11.46 27.11
C LEU A 112 1.61 -11.76 27.89
N GLN A 113 1.54 -11.92 29.20
CA GLN A 113 2.73 -12.15 30.05
C GLN A 113 3.57 -13.35 29.61
N GLY A 114 2.94 -14.42 29.13
CA GLY A 114 3.64 -15.61 28.61
C GLY A 114 4.44 -15.41 27.32
N SER A 115 4.23 -14.27 26.64
CA SER A 115 4.93 -13.95 25.38
C SER A 115 6.25 -13.22 25.58
N PHE A 116 6.61 -12.87 26.82
CA PHE A 116 7.89 -12.22 27.14
C PHE A 116 8.97 -13.25 27.44
N GLY A 117 10.17 -13.00 26.95
CA GLY A 117 11.34 -13.84 27.17
C GLY A 117 12.62 -13.04 27.03
N PHE A 118 13.75 -13.77 27.04
CA PHE A 118 15.08 -13.23 26.76
C PHE A 118 15.75 -14.08 25.70
N ASP A 119 16.43 -13.43 24.79
CA ASP A 119 17.28 -14.10 23.82
C ASP A 119 18.47 -14.74 24.57
N PRO A 120 18.67 -16.06 24.47
CA PRO A 120 19.69 -16.76 25.26
C PRO A 120 21.13 -16.40 24.88
N VAL A 121 21.34 -15.85 23.68
CA VAL A 121 22.66 -15.48 23.17
C VAL A 121 23.02 -14.05 23.51
N SER A 122 22.09 -13.13 23.27
CA SER A 122 22.32 -11.69 23.47
C SER A 122 21.85 -11.15 24.82
N GLY A 123 21.10 -11.94 25.59
CA GLY A 123 20.45 -11.51 26.84
C GLY A 123 19.38 -10.42 26.66
N LYS A 124 19.06 -10.07 25.41
CA LYS A 124 18.10 -9.01 25.12
C LYS A 124 16.66 -9.50 25.32
N PRO A 125 15.76 -8.62 25.81
CA PRO A 125 14.36 -8.96 25.95
C PRO A 125 13.74 -9.28 24.57
N THR A 126 12.91 -10.31 24.56
CA THR A 126 12.13 -10.73 23.39
C THR A 126 10.65 -10.70 23.71
N PHE A 127 9.87 -10.46 22.67
CA PHE A 127 8.43 -10.51 22.73
C PHE A 127 7.94 -11.31 21.53
N ASN A 128 7.41 -12.50 21.80
CA ASN A 128 6.96 -13.45 20.79
C ASN A 128 5.52 -13.85 21.08
N VAL A 129 4.57 -13.11 20.52
CA VAL A 129 3.14 -13.41 20.64
C VAL A 129 2.75 -14.46 19.60
N ARG A 130 2.09 -15.50 20.08
CA ARG A 130 1.40 -16.48 19.21
C ARG A 130 -0.09 -16.20 19.22
N LEU A 131 -0.81 -16.56 18.17
CA LEU A 131 -2.26 -16.36 18.08
C LEU A 131 -3.02 -17.00 19.26
N GLY A 132 -2.53 -18.16 19.76
CA GLY A 132 -3.09 -18.84 20.92
C GLY A 132 -2.90 -18.11 22.25
N ASP A 133 -1.94 -17.22 22.36
CA ASP A 133 -1.68 -16.44 23.57
C ASP A 133 -2.72 -15.32 23.76
N ILE A 134 -3.37 -14.89 22.67
CA ILE A 134 -4.38 -13.83 22.70
C ILE A 134 -5.75 -14.44 23.02
N THR A 135 -6.03 -14.64 24.29
CA THR A 135 -7.28 -15.27 24.78
C THR A 135 -8.44 -14.27 24.90
N ALA A 136 -8.15 -13.01 25.16
CA ALA A 136 -9.11 -11.91 25.30
C ALA A 136 -8.73 -10.73 24.38
N PRO A 137 -9.00 -10.83 23.06
CA PRO A 137 -8.54 -9.86 22.07
C PRO A 137 -8.95 -8.41 22.37
N GLU A 138 -10.19 -8.18 22.80
CA GLU A 138 -10.70 -6.85 23.11
C GLU A 138 -9.94 -6.21 24.27
N TYR A 139 -9.61 -6.99 25.28
CA TYR A 139 -8.83 -6.52 26.43
C TYR A 139 -7.36 -6.29 26.04
N THR A 140 -6.78 -7.19 25.25
CA THR A 140 -5.38 -7.07 24.80
C THR A 140 -5.15 -5.81 23.95
N ILE A 141 -6.09 -5.49 23.06
CA ILE A 141 -5.95 -4.25 22.26
C ILE A 141 -6.02 -3.01 23.14
N GLU A 142 -6.88 -2.98 24.16
CA GLU A 142 -6.95 -1.88 25.13
C GLU A 142 -5.65 -1.70 25.90
N GLU A 143 -5.00 -2.79 26.32
CA GLU A 143 -3.68 -2.75 26.98
C GLU A 143 -2.59 -2.15 26.07
N ILE A 144 -2.61 -2.45 24.76
CA ILE A 144 -1.67 -1.85 23.80
C ILE A 144 -1.89 -0.33 23.73
N PHE A 145 -3.14 0.12 23.64
CA PHE A 145 -3.47 1.55 23.64
C PHE A 145 -3.08 2.23 24.97
N GLU A 146 -3.34 1.58 26.11
CA GLU A 146 -2.92 2.07 27.42
C GLU A 146 -1.39 2.24 27.52
N TYR A 147 -0.64 1.32 26.91
CA TYR A 147 0.80 1.44 26.86
C TYR A 147 1.26 2.63 26.01
N LEU A 148 0.64 2.88 24.85
CA LEU A 148 0.96 4.04 24.02
C LEU A 148 0.71 5.37 24.72
N GLU A 149 -0.34 5.45 25.58
CA GLU A 149 -0.61 6.64 26.39
C GLU A 149 0.49 6.93 27.41
N LYS A 150 1.20 5.90 27.88
CA LYS A 150 2.30 5.99 28.85
C LYS A 150 3.67 6.24 28.21
N ALA A 151 3.77 6.24 26.88
CA ALA A 151 5.02 6.50 26.19
C ALA A 151 5.50 7.92 26.47
N ASP A 152 6.82 8.08 26.64
CA ASP A 152 7.49 9.36 26.94
C ASP A 152 7.57 10.29 25.72
N ARG A 153 7.11 9.83 24.59
CA ARG A 153 7.09 10.54 23.30
C ARG A 153 5.81 10.19 22.55
N ARG A 154 5.24 11.17 21.85
CA ARG A 154 4.04 10.93 21.04
C ARG A 154 4.28 9.81 20.02
N CYS A 155 3.27 9.00 19.82
CA CYS A 155 3.30 7.88 18.89
C CYS A 155 2.52 8.23 17.60
N ILE A 156 3.07 7.90 16.46
CA ILE A 156 2.35 7.88 15.19
C ILE A 156 2.24 6.44 14.74
N VAL A 157 1.01 5.95 14.68
CA VAL A 157 0.72 4.58 14.26
C VAL A 157 0.23 4.61 12.81
N VAL A 158 1.01 4.05 11.92
CA VAL A 158 0.66 3.86 10.51
C VAL A 158 0.10 2.47 10.36
N ILE A 159 -1.19 2.36 10.05
CA ILE A 159 -1.83 1.07 9.75
C ILE A 159 -1.99 0.98 8.24
N ASP A 160 -1.16 0.16 7.61
CA ASP A 160 -1.22 -0.04 6.17
C ASP A 160 -2.24 -1.11 5.79
N GLU A 161 -2.90 -0.92 4.66
CA GLU A 161 -4.01 -1.71 4.13
C GLU A 161 -5.20 -1.81 5.12
N PHE A 162 -5.54 -0.66 5.74
CA PHE A 162 -6.56 -0.58 6.81
C PHE A 162 -7.94 -1.10 6.41
N GLN A 163 -8.30 -1.07 5.13
CA GLN A 163 -9.54 -1.65 4.62
C GLN A 163 -9.67 -3.16 4.93
N GLN A 164 -8.57 -3.83 5.26
CA GLN A 164 -8.60 -5.26 5.61
C GLN A 164 -9.47 -5.54 6.84
N VAL A 165 -9.59 -4.59 7.76
CA VAL A 165 -10.45 -4.71 8.97
C VAL A 165 -11.91 -5.04 8.62
N VAL A 166 -12.41 -4.54 7.48
CA VAL A 166 -13.79 -4.80 7.02
C VAL A 166 -14.01 -6.28 6.65
N LYS A 167 -12.94 -7.00 6.31
CA LYS A 167 -12.97 -8.40 5.89
C LYS A 167 -12.89 -9.38 7.07
N TYR A 168 -12.68 -8.89 8.30
CA TYR A 168 -12.62 -9.75 9.49
C TYR A 168 -13.98 -10.39 9.79
N ARG A 169 -13.92 -11.61 10.32
CA ARG A 169 -15.13 -12.37 10.66
C ARG A 169 -15.81 -11.85 11.92
N GLU A 170 -15.03 -11.27 12.82
CA GLU A 170 -15.51 -10.69 14.06
C GLU A 170 -16.28 -9.40 13.79
N LYS A 171 -17.46 -9.29 14.39
CA LYS A 171 -18.28 -8.07 14.31
C LYS A 171 -17.77 -7.01 15.28
N GLY A 172 -17.89 -5.75 14.89
CA GLY A 172 -17.62 -4.62 15.79
C GLY A 172 -16.15 -4.24 15.92
N VAL A 173 -15.23 -4.84 15.16
CA VAL A 173 -13.79 -4.51 15.21
C VAL A 173 -13.54 -3.03 14.88
N GLU A 174 -14.23 -2.48 13.88
CA GLU A 174 -14.13 -1.05 13.58
C GLU A 174 -14.56 -0.17 14.75
N ALA A 175 -15.66 -0.51 15.41
CA ALA A 175 -16.16 0.25 16.55
C ALA A 175 -15.19 0.17 17.75
N LEU A 176 -14.63 -1.01 18.00
CA LEU A 176 -13.62 -1.23 19.04
C LEU A 176 -12.36 -0.40 18.78
N LEU A 177 -11.82 -0.45 17.57
CA LEU A 177 -10.65 0.35 17.18
C LEU A 177 -10.95 1.85 17.29
N ARG A 178 -12.11 2.28 16.76
CA ARG A 178 -12.53 3.68 16.82
C ARG A 178 -12.64 4.21 18.26
N ALA A 179 -13.21 3.42 19.16
CA ALA A 179 -13.34 3.79 20.55
C ALA A 179 -11.98 3.99 21.24
N ASN A 180 -11.03 3.10 21.00
CA ASN A 180 -9.68 3.21 21.56
C ASN A 180 -8.91 4.39 20.95
N ILE A 181 -8.96 4.56 19.63
CA ILE A 181 -8.31 5.67 18.93
C ILE A 181 -8.85 7.02 19.41
N GLN A 182 -10.16 7.14 19.63
CA GLN A 182 -10.78 8.37 20.11
C GLN A 182 -10.37 8.76 21.52
N ARG A 183 -10.02 7.79 22.37
CA ARG A 183 -9.53 8.02 23.74
C ARG A 183 -8.04 8.36 23.77
N SER A 184 -7.29 8.04 22.71
CA SER A 184 -5.85 8.28 22.65
C SER A 184 -5.53 9.77 22.60
N SER A 185 -4.73 10.22 23.53
CA SER A 185 -4.21 11.59 23.61
C SER A 185 -2.74 11.69 23.19
N ASN A 186 -1.99 10.60 23.37
CA ASN A 186 -0.56 10.52 23.06
C ASN A 186 -0.25 9.83 21.74
N SER A 187 -1.29 9.44 20.96
CA SER A 187 -1.11 8.75 19.68
C SER A 187 -1.99 9.35 18.60
N ASN A 188 -1.43 9.45 17.38
CA ASN A 188 -2.19 9.76 16.17
C ASN A 188 -2.02 8.65 15.14
N PHE A 189 -2.98 8.54 14.25
CA PHE A 189 -3.09 7.41 13.34
C PHE A 189 -3.07 7.87 11.88
N ILE A 190 -2.32 7.14 11.06
CA ILE A 190 -2.35 7.25 9.61
C ILE A 190 -2.92 5.93 9.08
N PHE A 191 -4.14 6.00 8.56
CA PHE A 191 -4.82 4.86 7.95
C PHE A 191 -4.49 4.85 6.46
N SER A 192 -3.61 3.97 6.06
CA SER A 192 -3.21 3.82 4.65
C SER A 192 -4.02 2.69 4.00
N GLY A 193 -4.53 2.93 2.79
CA GLY A 193 -5.31 1.92 2.07
C GLY A 193 -5.24 2.08 0.56
N SER A 194 -5.28 0.95 -0.14
CA SER A 194 -5.24 0.90 -1.59
C SER A 194 -6.62 0.71 -2.23
N GLU A 195 -7.59 0.17 -1.50
CA GLU A 195 -8.96 -0.01 -1.96
C GLU A 195 -9.78 1.26 -1.63
N ARG A 196 -9.61 2.30 -2.46
CA ARG A 196 -10.20 3.64 -2.25
C ARG A 196 -11.68 3.57 -1.89
N ARG A 197 -12.46 2.78 -2.63
CA ARG A 197 -13.91 2.65 -2.40
C ARG A 197 -14.23 2.16 -0.98
N ILE A 198 -13.49 1.18 -0.46
CA ILE A 198 -13.72 0.66 0.89
C ILE A 198 -13.29 1.70 1.92
N MET A 199 -12.14 2.35 1.71
CA MET A 199 -11.68 3.43 2.58
C MET A 199 -12.68 4.59 2.62
N ASP A 200 -13.21 5.01 1.47
CA ASP A 200 -14.25 6.03 1.40
C ASP A 200 -15.53 5.60 2.16
N GLN A 201 -15.96 4.34 2.03
CA GLN A 201 -17.08 3.82 2.80
C GLN A 201 -16.80 3.85 4.32
N MET A 202 -15.59 3.52 4.75
CA MET A 202 -15.24 3.52 6.18
C MET A 202 -15.24 4.92 6.80
N PHE A 203 -14.74 5.94 6.06
CA PHE A 203 -14.47 7.26 6.60
C PHE A 203 -15.48 8.36 6.18
N LEU A 204 -16.25 8.14 5.10
CA LEU A 204 -17.20 9.12 4.57
C LEU A 204 -18.67 8.71 4.73
N ASP A 205 -18.98 7.43 4.98
CA ASP A 205 -20.35 6.97 5.22
C ASP A 205 -20.74 7.22 6.69
N SER A 206 -21.78 8.02 6.90
CA SER A 206 -22.29 8.39 8.24
C SER A 206 -22.75 7.20 9.12
N LYS A 207 -22.95 6.03 8.52
CA LYS A 207 -23.32 4.80 9.25
C LYS A 207 -22.13 4.01 9.76
N ARG A 208 -20.91 4.42 9.43
CA ARG A 208 -19.69 3.70 9.79
C ARG A 208 -19.02 4.31 11.03
N PRO A 209 -18.35 3.48 11.88
CA PRO A 209 -17.70 3.98 13.11
C PRO A 209 -16.65 5.06 12.85
N PHE A 210 -15.93 4.99 11.76
CA PHE A 210 -14.85 5.94 11.41
C PHE A 210 -15.33 7.20 10.67
N TYR A 211 -16.64 7.41 10.53
CA TYR A 211 -17.16 8.59 9.85
C TYR A 211 -16.55 9.89 10.40
N GLN A 212 -15.99 10.71 9.50
CA GLN A 212 -15.35 12.00 9.80
C GLN A 212 -14.33 11.97 10.95
N SER A 213 -13.61 10.88 11.12
CA SER A 213 -12.65 10.70 12.22
C SER A 213 -11.21 11.02 11.86
N ALA A 214 -10.92 11.34 10.62
CA ALA A 214 -9.58 11.62 10.11
C ALA A 214 -9.63 12.56 8.90
N THR A 215 -8.55 13.28 8.66
CA THR A 215 -8.36 14.16 7.49
C THR A 215 -8.02 13.32 6.27
N ASN A 216 -8.76 13.49 5.17
CA ASN A 216 -8.53 12.75 3.94
C ASN A 216 -7.39 13.37 3.12
N LEU A 217 -6.44 12.53 2.74
CA LEU A 217 -5.36 12.85 1.84
C LEU A 217 -5.29 11.76 0.76
N SER A 218 -5.62 12.14 -0.47
CA SER A 218 -5.47 11.25 -1.62
C SER A 218 -4.16 11.51 -2.35
N MET A 219 -3.56 10.45 -2.85
CA MET A 219 -2.41 10.51 -3.74
C MET A 219 -2.81 10.00 -5.11
N ASP A 220 -2.67 10.84 -6.10
CA ASP A 220 -2.79 10.46 -7.50
C ASP A 220 -1.40 10.08 -8.08
N PRO A 221 -1.30 9.47 -9.26
CA PRO A 221 -0.04 9.31 -9.96
C PRO A 221 0.73 10.64 -10.04
N ILE A 222 2.07 10.59 -9.99
CA ILE A 222 2.92 11.77 -10.17
C ILE A 222 2.65 12.36 -11.56
N ASP A 223 2.57 13.68 -11.68
CA ASP A 223 2.38 14.32 -12.99
C ASP A 223 3.42 13.83 -14.01
N ARG A 224 2.94 13.54 -15.22
CA ARG A 224 3.75 12.97 -16.31
C ARG A 224 4.99 13.80 -16.63
N GLY A 225 4.84 15.12 -16.71
CA GLY A 225 5.94 16.04 -17.02
C GLY A 225 6.90 16.19 -15.84
N VAL A 226 6.39 16.15 -14.60
CA VAL A 226 7.21 16.16 -13.37
C VAL A 226 8.07 14.90 -13.33
N TYR A 227 7.48 13.73 -13.54
CA TYR A 227 8.23 12.48 -13.57
C TYR A 227 9.27 12.45 -14.71
N ALA A 228 8.94 12.96 -15.90
CA ALA A 228 9.87 13.03 -17.01
C ALA A 228 11.10 13.91 -16.70
N ARG A 229 10.90 15.08 -16.10
CA ARG A 229 12.02 15.95 -15.66
C ARG A 229 12.89 15.27 -14.62
N PHE A 230 12.28 14.60 -13.65
CA PHE A 230 12.98 13.84 -12.62
C PHE A 230 13.85 12.73 -13.24
N ALA A 231 13.26 11.88 -14.09
CA ALA A 231 13.97 10.77 -14.72
C ALA A 231 15.15 11.26 -15.58
N ARG A 232 14.94 12.28 -16.42
CA ARG A 232 16.03 12.92 -17.22
C ARG A 232 17.14 13.47 -16.33
N GLY A 233 16.78 14.12 -15.23
CA GLY A 233 17.75 14.64 -14.26
C GLY A 233 18.60 13.53 -13.64
N LEU A 234 18.01 12.38 -13.32
CA LEU A 234 18.75 11.23 -12.80
C LEU A 234 19.69 10.63 -13.85
N PHE A 235 19.24 10.41 -15.08
CA PHE A 235 20.12 9.95 -16.17
C PHE A 235 21.30 10.90 -16.38
N ALA A 236 21.04 12.20 -16.48
CA ALA A 236 22.07 13.21 -16.71
C ALA A 236 23.12 13.26 -15.58
N ARG A 237 22.72 13.09 -14.32
CA ARG A 237 23.61 13.05 -13.16
C ARG A 237 24.69 11.98 -13.26
N TYR A 238 24.41 10.90 -14.01
CA TYR A 238 25.32 9.79 -14.23
C TYR A 238 25.90 9.75 -15.67
N GLY A 239 25.86 10.89 -16.38
CA GLY A 239 26.40 11.00 -17.73
C GLY A 239 25.68 10.17 -18.78
N LYS A 240 24.39 9.88 -18.58
CA LYS A 240 23.51 9.17 -19.50
C LYS A 240 22.36 10.08 -19.94
N THR A 241 21.67 9.70 -20.98
CA THR A 241 20.46 10.41 -21.43
C THR A 241 19.28 9.43 -21.58
N VAL A 242 18.07 9.96 -21.50
CA VAL A 242 16.84 9.25 -21.84
C VAL A 242 15.92 10.20 -22.60
N THR A 243 15.28 9.69 -23.63
CA THR A 243 14.35 10.49 -24.43
C THR A 243 13.05 10.76 -23.66
N GLU A 244 12.52 11.96 -23.77
CA GLU A 244 11.25 12.31 -23.14
C GLU A 244 10.11 11.45 -23.68
N GLU A 245 10.14 11.13 -24.97
CA GLU A 245 9.18 10.23 -25.61
C GLU A 245 9.18 8.83 -24.99
N GLY A 246 10.37 8.24 -24.74
CA GLY A 246 10.50 6.95 -24.08
C GLY A 246 9.93 6.96 -22.66
N ILE A 247 10.23 8.01 -21.87
CA ILE A 247 9.66 8.16 -20.52
C ILE A 247 8.13 8.27 -20.59
N HIS A 248 7.63 9.11 -21.49
CA HIS A 248 6.19 9.32 -21.66
C HIS A 248 5.48 8.03 -22.07
N LYS A 249 6.09 7.24 -22.96
CA LYS A 249 5.53 5.96 -23.39
C LYS A 249 5.42 4.99 -22.23
N ALA A 250 6.49 4.80 -21.45
CA ALA A 250 6.44 3.97 -20.25
C ALA A 250 5.39 4.47 -19.24
N TYR A 251 5.31 5.78 -19.04
CA TYR A 251 4.34 6.39 -18.14
C TYR A 251 2.89 6.09 -18.58
N ASP A 252 2.58 6.30 -19.87
CA ASP A 252 1.24 6.09 -20.42
C ASP A 252 0.85 4.61 -20.43
N MET A 253 1.77 3.71 -20.79
CA MET A 253 1.53 2.26 -20.77
C MET A 253 1.17 1.74 -19.36
N PHE A 254 1.78 2.27 -18.33
CA PHE A 254 1.52 1.89 -16.93
C PHE A 254 0.61 2.88 -16.19
N GLU A 255 -0.11 3.76 -16.90
CA GLU A 255 -1.08 4.70 -16.35
C GLU A 255 -0.51 5.52 -15.16
N GLY A 256 0.79 5.84 -15.22
CA GLY A 256 1.48 6.60 -14.17
C GLY A 256 1.70 5.84 -12.85
N ILE A 257 1.43 4.53 -12.79
CA ILE A 257 1.71 3.71 -11.61
C ILE A 257 3.22 3.71 -11.34
N THR A 258 3.63 4.49 -10.35
CA THR A 258 5.02 4.86 -10.08
C THR A 258 5.96 3.67 -10.01
N ALA A 259 5.56 2.57 -9.34
CA ALA A 259 6.42 1.41 -9.19
C ALA A 259 6.74 0.72 -10.53
N TYR A 260 5.82 0.74 -11.48
CA TYR A 260 6.06 0.16 -12.79
C TYR A 260 6.93 1.06 -13.67
N VAL A 261 6.59 2.35 -13.74
CA VAL A 261 7.40 3.33 -14.49
C VAL A 261 8.82 3.37 -13.95
N GLN A 262 8.97 3.34 -12.61
CA GLN A 262 10.27 3.27 -11.92
C GLN A 262 11.05 2.00 -12.31
N ARG A 263 10.37 0.85 -12.42
CA ARG A 263 11.02 -0.41 -12.84
C ARG A 263 11.55 -0.30 -14.27
N ILE A 264 10.77 0.24 -15.20
CA ILE A 264 11.22 0.41 -16.58
C ILE A 264 12.39 1.38 -16.66
N MET A 265 12.35 2.50 -15.94
CA MET A 265 13.45 3.45 -15.89
C MET A 265 14.71 2.85 -15.24
N HIS A 266 14.55 2.01 -14.21
CA HIS A 266 15.64 1.26 -13.59
C HIS A 266 16.36 0.38 -14.62
N ASP A 267 15.58 -0.42 -15.36
CA ASP A 267 16.13 -1.37 -16.32
C ASP A 267 16.76 -0.64 -17.52
N ALA A 268 16.09 0.40 -18.06
CA ALA A 268 16.64 1.24 -19.12
C ALA A 268 17.94 1.95 -18.68
N PHE A 269 18.00 2.44 -17.43
CA PHE A 269 19.21 3.04 -16.90
C PHE A 269 20.36 2.03 -16.79
N ALA A 270 20.08 0.79 -16.36
CA ALA A 270 21.07 -0.26 -16.24
C ALA A 270 21.67 -0.66 -17.61
N GLU A 271 20.83 -0.75 -18.64
CA GLU A 271 21.26 -1.12 -20.01
C GLU A 271 21.93 0.04 -20.76
N THR A 272 21.76 1.29 -20.35
CA THR A 272 22.37 2.45 -21.01
C THR A 272 23.80 2.63 -20.53
N VAL A 273 24.78 2.65 -21.43
CA VAL A 273 26.17 2.96 -21.11
C VAL A 273 26.37 4.46 -20.84
N THR A 274 27.43 4.83 -20.13
CA THR A 274 27.79 6.25 -19.95
C THR A 274 28.02 6.92 -21.31
N GLY A 275 27.44 8.09 -21.52
CA GLY A 275 27.42 8.79 -22.81
C GLY A 275 26.33 8.29 -23.77
N GLY A 276 25.64 7.19 -23.45
CA GLY A 276 24.56 6.62 -24.26
C GLY A 276 23.21 7.25 -23.98
N THR A 277 22.23 6.89 -24.81
CA THR A 277 20.85 7.36 -24.74
C THR A 277 19.89 6.17 -24.66
N ALA A 278 19.04 6.15 -23.66
CA ALA A 278 17.86 5.29 -23.63
C ALA A 278 16.78 5.94 -24.52
N ASP A 279 16.63 5.42 -25.72
CA ASP A 279 15.59 5.82 -26.67
C ASP A 279 14.27 5.06 -26.44
N VAL A 280 13.29 5.31 -27.29
CA VAL A 280 11.97 4.66 -27.23
C VAL A 280 12.09 3.15 -27.41
N ASP A 281 12.96 2.69 -28.32
CA ASP A 281 13.12 1.26 -28.64
C ASP A 281 13.72 0.51 -27.43
N LEU A 282 14.69 1.09 -26.75
CA LEU A 282 15.23 0.50 -25.52
C LEU A 282 14.15 0.42 -24.40
N VAL A 283 13.36 1.48 -24.23
CA VAL A 283 12.28 1.52 -23.24
C VAL A 283 11.21 0.46 -23.56
N ASP A 284 10.87 0.28 -24.83
CA ASP A 284 9.95 -0.77 -25.26
C ASP A 284 10.50 -2.17 -24.96
N ASN A 285 11.75 -2.41 -25.30
CA ASN A 285 12.42 -3.69 -25.00
C ASN A 285 12.42 -3.99 -23.48
N MET A 286 12.66 -2.98 -22.64
CA MET A 286 12.61 -3.15 -21.18
C MET A 286 11.17 -3.44 -20.70
N THR A 287 10.19 -2.78 -21.30
CA THR A 287 8.77 -3.02 -21.00
C THR A 287 8.36 -4.44 -21.39
N ASP A 288 8.76 -4.89 -22.57
CA ASP A 288 8.49 -6.24 -23.06
C ASP A 288 9.10 -7.30 -22.16
N ARG A 289 10.35 -7.12 -21.77
CA ARG A 289 11.04 -7.99 -20.83
C ARG A 289 10.34 -8.05 -19.48
N PHE A 290 9.92 -6.91 -18.93
CA PHE A 290 9.22 -6.85 -17.65
C PHE A 290 7.85 -7.56 -17.69
N ILE A 291 7.09 -7.42 -18.79
CA ILE A 291 5.82 -8.14 -18.98
C ILE A 291 6.07 -9.64 -19.03
N GLU A 292 7.09 -10.10 -19.77
CA GLU A 292 7.43 -11.52 -19.86
C GLU A 292 7.88 -12.08 -18.50
N GLU A 293 8.77 -11.41 -17.80
CA GLU A 293 9.19 -11.79 -16.44
C GLU A 293 8.00 -11.89 -15.46
N SER A 294 6.96 -11.10 -15.69
CA SER A 294 5.74 -11.08 -14.87
C SER A 294 4.73 -12.17 -15.25
N SER A 295 4.87 -12.82 -16.41
CA SER A 295 3.89 -13.77 -16.96
C SER A 295 3.59 -14.92 -16.02
N ARG A 296 4.61 -15.50 -15.38
CA ARG A 296 4.40 -16.60 -14.44
C ARG A 296 3.49 -16.19 -13.29
N ARG A 297 3.77 -15.04 -12.67
CA ARG A 297 2.97 -14.51 -11.54
C ARG A 297 1.54 -14.22 -11.96
N ILE A 298 1.34 -13.64 -13.15
CA ILE A 298 0.01 -13.32 -13.69
C ILE A 298 -0.77 -14.61 -13.97
N ARG A 299 -0.14 -15.61 -14.58
CA ARG A 299 -0.78 -16.93 -14.81
C ARG A 299 -1.16 -17.61 -13.49
N GLU A 300 -0.31 -17.57 -12.47
CA GLU A 300 -0.61 -18.08 -11.13
C GLU A 300 -1.82 -17.32 -10.52
N GLN A 301 -1.87 -15.99 -10.64
CA GLN A 301 -3.01 -15.18 -10.20
C GLN A 301 -4.30 -15.53 -10.93
N LEU A 302 -4.25 -15.75 -12.23
CA LEU A 302 -5.42 -16.13 -13.04
C LEU A 302 -5.81 -17.62 -12.88
N SER A 303 -4.94 -18.47 -12.37
CA SER A 303 -5.25 -19.90 -12.16
C SER A 303 -6.23 -20.15 -11.02
N VAL A 304 -6.36 -19.22 -10.08
CA VAL A 304 -7.28 -19.35 -8.92
C VAL A 304 -8.68 -18.85 -9.20
N ILE A 305 -8.94 -18.24 -10.36
CA ILE A 305 -10.26 -17.77 -10.76
C ILE A 305 -10.96 -18.78 -11.69
N THR A 306 -12.29 -18.81 -11.62
CA THR A 306 -13.12 -19.72 -12.44
C THR A 306 -13.16 -19.28 -13.91
N GLU A 307 -13.54 -20.19 -14.82
CA GLU A 307 -13.70 -19.85 -16.23
C GLU A 307 -14.68 -18.70 -16.44
N GLN A 308 -15.80 -18.66 -15.71
CA GLN A 308 -16.78 -17.56 -15.82
C GLN A 308 -16.18 -16.20 -15.39
N GLN A 309 -15.28 -16.21 -14.41
CA GLN A 309 -14.55 -15.00 -14.00
C GLN A 309 -13.53 -14.57 -15.06
N LYS A 310 -12.82 -15.53 -15.68
CA LYS A 310 -11.89 -15.24 -16.78
C LYS A 310 -12.62 -14.68 -17.99
N GLU A 311 -13.72 -15.30 -18.40
CA GLU A 311 -14.54 -14.80 -19.51
C GLU A 311 -14.99 -13.35 -19.27
N LEU A 312 -15.46 -13.04 -18.05
CA LEU A 312 -15.84 -11.67 -17.71
C LEU A 312 -14.64 -10.72 -17.67
N LEU A 313 -13.51 -11.16 -17.14
CA LEU A 313 -12.27 -10.36 -17.10
C LEU A 313 -11.81 -10.00 -18.52
N TYR A 314 -11.84 -10.98 -19.44
CA TYR A 314 -11.48 -10.77 -20.84
C TYR A 314 -12.50 -9.87 -21.56
N ALA A 315 -13.79 -10.00 -21.26
CA ALA A 315 -14.82 -9.12 -21.78
C ALA A 315 -14.58 -7.65 -21.34
N ILE A 316 -14.28 -7.42 -20.08
CA ILE A 316 -13.95 -6.08 -19.56
C ILE A 316 -12.67 -5.55 -20.21
N HIS A 317 -11.65 -6.39 -20.35
CA HIS A 317 -10.40 -6.02 -21.02
C HIS A 317 -10.63 -5.57 -22.46
N SER A 318 -11.42 -6.33 -23.23
CA SER A 318 -11.68 -6.04 -24.65
C SER A 318 -12.46 -4.72 -24.87
N GLU A 319 -13.27 -4.30 -23.89
CA GLU A 319 -13.99 -3.02 -23.94
C GLU A 319 -13.12 -1.84 -23.42
N GLY A 320 -12.00 -2.12 -22.74
CA GLY A 320 -11.20 -1.12 -22.02
C GLY A 320 -11.95 -0.53 -20.83
N ILE A 321 -13.07 0.16 -21.07
CA ILE A 321 -14.02 0.64 -20.05
C ILE A 321 -15.36 -0.01 -20.31
N ALA A 322 -15.76 -0.96 -19.49
CA ALA A 322 -16.99 -1.71 -19.63
C ALA A 322 -18.13 -1.12 -18.78
N LYS A 323 -19.34 -1.07 -19.31
CA LYS A 323 -20.54 -0.58 -18.64
C LYS A 323 -21.68 -1.59 -18.73
N GLY A 324 -22.56 -1.60 -17.72
CA GLY A 324 -23.76 -2.40 -17.75
C GLY A 324 -23.47 -3.90 -17.92
N LEU A 325 -22.52 -4.47 -17.20
CA LEU A 325 -22.03 -5.85 -17.34
C LEU A 325 -23.16 -6.90 -17.34
N THR A 326 -24.26 -6.67 -16.62
CA THR A 326 -25.41 -7.56 -16.53
C THR A 326 -26.48 -7.31 -17.61
N ALA A 327 -26.31 -6.27 -18.44
CA ALA A 327 -27.24 -5.98 -19.51
C ALA A 327 -27.22 -7.08 -20.57
N SER A 328 -28.41 -7.41 -21.11
CA SER A 328 -28.54 -8.47 -22.12
C SER A 328 -27.64 -8.25 -23.34
N ALA A 329 -27.42 -7.00 -23.73
CA ALA A 329 -26.54 -6.66 -24.84
C ALA A 329 -25.07 -7.01 -24.57
N PHE A 330 -24.56 -6.72 -23.37
CA PHE A 330 -23.19 -7.06 -22.94
C PHE A 330 -23.02 -8.59 -22.83
N VAL A 331 -23.95 -9.26 -22.14
CA VAL A 331 -23.91 -10.71 -21.96
C VAL A 331 -23.90 -11.45 -23.30
N LYS A 332 -24.75 -11.01 -24.27
CA LYS A 332 -24.78 -11.61 -25.61
C LYS A 332 -23.54 -11.32 -26.44
N ARG A 333 -23.05 -10.07 -26.41
CA ARG A 333 -21.85 -9.63 -27.16
C ARG A 333 -20.63 -10.48 -26.79
N HIS A 334 -20.43 -10.69 -25.49
CA HIS A 334 -19.29 -11.43 -24.96
C HIS A 334 -19.59 -12.92 -24.73
N ARG A 335 -20.75 -13.42 -25.17
CA ARG A 335 -21.16 -14.83 -25.05
C ARG A 335 -21.09 -15.36 -23.60
N LEU A 336 -21.36 -14.49 -22.63
CA LEU A 336 -21.34 -14.85 -21.21
C LEU A 336 -22.59 -15.68 -20.86
N LYS A 337 -22.49 -16.50 -19.81
CA LYS A 337 -23.51 -17.49 -19.46
C LYS A 337 -24.87 -16.89 -19.12
N SER A 338 -24.92 -15.90 -18.22
CA SER A 338 -26.16 -15.24 -17.77
C SER A 338 -25.87 -13.97 -16.99
N ALA A 339 -26.85 -13.08 -16.84
CA ALA A 339 -26.74 -11.88 -16.03
C ALA A 339 -26.43 -12.19 -14.56
N SER A 340 -27.00 -13.26 -13.98
CA SER A 340 -26.74 -13.66 -12.60
C SER A 340 -25.33 -14.20 -12.39
N SER A 341 -24.79 -14.99 -13.35
CA SER A 341 -23.41 -15.45 -13.28
C SER A 341 -22.42 -14.30 -13.42
N VAL A 342 -22.70 -13.33 -14.31
CA VAL A 342 -21.92 -12.10 -14.45
C VAL A 342 -21.93 -11.28 -13.16
N GLN A 343 -23.08 -11.13 -12.51
CA GLN A 343 -23.17 -10.40 -11.24
C GLN A 343 -22.32 -11.06 -10.15
N SER A 344 -22.38 -12.40 -10.03
CA SER A 344 -21.55 -13.15 -9.07
C SER A 344 -20.06 -13.01 -9.37
N ALA A 345 -19.67 -13.19 -10.64
CA ALA A 345 -18.29 -13.05 -11.08
C ALA A 345 -17.75 -11.62 -10.86
N THR A 346 -18.58 -10.60 -11.17
CA THR A 346 -18.21 -9.19 -10.91
C THR A 346 -17.90 -8.94 -9.44
N LYS A 347 -18.76 -9.45 -8.54
CA LYS A 347 -18.54 -9.30 -7.10
C LYS A 347 -17.19 -9.90 -6.68
N GLN A 348 -16.91 -11.11 -7.13
CA GLN A 348 -15.69 -11.83 -6.78
C GLN A 348 -14.43 -11.17 -7.39
N LEU A 349 -14.49 -10.72 -8.65
CA LEU A 349 -13.38 -10.02 -9.29
C LEU A 349 -13.07 -8.67 -8.60
N LEU A 350 -14.09 -7.97 -8.08
CA LEU A 350 -13.93 -6.77 -7.26
C LEU A 350 -13.30 -7.10 -5.90
N GLU A 351 -13.73 -8.19 -5.24
CA GLU A 351 -13.16 -8.66 -3.97
C GLU A 351 -11.70 -9.10 -4.11
N MET A 352 -11.34 -9.64 -5.28
CA MET A 352 -9.96 -10.04 -5.60
C MET A 352 -9.11 -8.88 -6.14
N ASP A 353 -9.66 -7.68 -6.26
CA ASP A 353 -9.00 -6.49 -6.81
C ASP A 353 -8.42 -6.73 -8.24
N LEU A 354 -9.11 -7.55 -9.05
CA LEU A 354 -8.77 -7.75 -10.46
C LEU A 354 -9.42 -6.73 -11.37
N ILE A 355 -10.56 -6.18 -10.93
CA ILE A 355 -11.26 -5.09 -11.60
C ILE A 355 -11.59 -3.99 -10.60
N THR A 356 -11.69 -2.77 -11.09
CA THR A 356 -12.18 -1.60 -10.35
C THR A 356 -13.54 -1.16 -10.89
N LYS A 357 -14.27 -0.44 -10.04
CA LYS A 357 -15.56 0.16 -10.42
C LYS A 357 -15.59 1.63 -10.02
N GLU A 358 -15.75 2.51 -10.99
CA GLU A 358 -16.01 3.93 -10.77
C GLU A 358 -17.39 4.30 -11.35
N GLY A 359 -18.31 4.68 -10.48
CA GLY A 359 -19.69 4.88 -10.90
C GLY A 359 -20.28 3.61 -11.53
N ASN A 360 -20.56 3.64 -12.84
CA ASN A 360 -21.07 2.51 -13.63
C ASN A 360 -20.00 1.89 -14.58
N GLU A 361 -18.76 2.33 -14.47
CA GLU A 361 -17.66 1.91 -15.31
C GLU A 361 -16.81 0.84 -14.59
N TYR A 362 -16.41 -0.18 -15.33
CA TYR A 362 -15.55 -1.26 -14.85
C TYR A 362 -14.31 -1.34 -15.73
N THR A 363 -13.15 -1.39 -15.09
CA THR A 363 -11.84 -1.54 -15.75
C THR A 363 -11.00 -2.56 -15.00
N LEU A 364 -9.97 -3.10 -15.65
CA LEU A 364 -8.95 -3.88 -14.93
C LEU A 364 -8.20 -2.96 -13.96
N SER A 365 -7.88 -3.48 -12.77
CA SER A 365 -7.21 -2.69 -11.72
C SER A 365 -5.71 -2.52 -11.93
N ASP A 366 -5.06 -3.46 -12.64
CA ASP A 366 -3.60 -3.49 -12.82
C ASP A 366 -3.22 -3.26 -14.29
N PRO A 367 -2.54 -2.14 -14.63
CA PRO A 367 -2.05 -1.89 -15.99
C PRO A 367 -1.14 -2.98 -16.52
N LEU A 368 -0.35 -3.61 -15.66
CA LEU A 368 0.51 -4.72 -16.08
C LEU A 368 -0.31 -5.93 -16.54
N LEU A 369 -1.42 -6.23 -15.85
CA LEU A 369 -2.36 -7.26 -16.28
C LEU A 369 -3.04 -6.90 -17.61
N LYS A 370 -3.40 -5.61 -17.82
CA LYS A 370 -3.94 -5.13 -19.10
C LYS A 370 -2.97 -5.40 -20.26
N LEU A 371 -1.72 -4.99 -20.08
CA LEU A 371 -0.66 -5.15 -21.09
C LEU A 371 -0.38 -6.62 -21.39
N TRP A 372 -0.30 -7.45 -20.36
CA TRP A 372 -0.09 -8.88 -20.51
C TRP A 372 -1.24 -9.55 -21.26
N LEU A 373 -2.51 -9.26 -20.91
CA LEU A 373 -3.69 -9.80 -21.61
C LEU A 373 -3.74 -9.36 -23.07
N THR A 374 -3.35 -8.13 -23.39
CA THR A 374 -3.26 -7.65 -24.78
C THR A 374 -2.34 -8.53 -25.64
N ARG A 375 -1.28 -9.09 -25.05
CA ARG A 375 -0.33 -9.98 -25.75
C ARG A 375 -0.81 -11.43 -25.85
N GLU A 376 -1.44 -11.94 -24.80
CA GLU A 376 -1.88 -13.35 -24.75
C GLU A 376 -3.16 -13.59 -25.56
N ILE A 377 -3.97 -12.56 -25.83
CA ILE A 377 -5.25 -12.68 -26.55
C ILE A 377 -5.09 -12.35 -28.06
N GLN A 378 -3.95 -11.74 -28.45
CA GLN A 378 -3.63 -11.55 -29.87
C GLN A 378 -3.10 -12.85 -30.50
#